data_6e06440f62aea8ebf8b8d2daadf71b95
#
_entry.id   6e06440f62aea8ebf8b8d2daadf71b95
#
_cell.length_a   1.000
_cell.length_b   1.000
_cell.length_c   1.000
_cell.angle_alpha   90.00
_cell.angle_beta   90.00
_cell.angle_gamma   90.00
#
_symmetry.space_group_name_H-M   'P 1'
#
loop_
_entity.id
_entity.type
_entity.pdbx_description
1 polymer ?
#
loop_
_entity_poly.entity_id
_entity_poly.type
_entity_poly.pdbx_seq_one_letter_code
_entity_poly.pdbx_strand_id
1 'polypeptide(L)'
;MTNVDIFYLVLGLALIAWAGRWAYRRHHYRSAMAQPFPDAWQQMLITRLPVYERLPAALKQELQAHIQHFLYTKQFVGCNGQDITDEVRVVIAAEACLLILNRASTRYKNLRWIYVYPSTFIAKREQQDAYGVVSESKTHMLGESWSNGRVILAWDSVERGMYNFSDGRNVVLHEFAHQLDQEDGAADGAPLLYTRDSYQIWAQVFSQEFTQLQAKLARGGNSLIDSYGATNPAEFFAVVTELFYERPAQMRKRHPELFKALQGYYRLDPEAWQKP
;
A
#
# COMPACT_ATOMS: atom_id res chain seq x y z
N MET A 1 39.80 6.83 39.08
CA MET A 1 38.47 6.98 38.50
C MET A 1 37.47 6.26 39.37
N THR A 2 36.48 6.95 39.84
CA THR A 2 35.37 6.33 40.58
C THR A 2 34.45 5.55 39.61
N ASN A 3 33.64 4.64 40.12
CA ASN A 3 32.65 3.94 39.30
C ASN A 3 31.70 4.93 38.58
N VAL A 4 31.49 6.10 39.18
CA VAL A 4 30.69 7.19 38.61
C VAL A 4 31.39 7.84 37.41
N ASP A 5 32.70 8.04 37.48
CA ASP A 5 33.46 8.62 36.34
C ASP A 5 33.45 7.66 35.12
N ILE A 6 33.60 6.35 35.40
CA ILE A 6 33.53 5.33 34.35
C ILE A 6 32.16 5.29 33.70
N PHE A 7 31.07 5.42 34.48
CA PHE A 7 29.70 5.45 33.96
C PHE A 7 29.48 6.65 33.01
N TYR A 8 29.89 7.87 33.41
CA TYR A 8 29.77 9.04 32.57
C TYR A 8 30.64 8.99 31.30
N LEU A 9 31.82 8.39 31.40
CA LEU A 9 32.68 8.18 30.22
C LEU A 9 32.00 7.23 29.21
N VAL A 10 31.47 6.10 29.66
CA VAL A 10 30.79 5.11 28.81
C VAL A 10 29.54 5.72 28.20
N LEU A 11 28.74 6.46 28.97
CA LEU A 11 27.55 7.17 28.48
C LEU A 11 27.92 8.21 27.40
N GLY A 12 28.99 8.98 27.64
CA GLY A 12 29.49 9.95 26.67
C GLY A 12 29.93 9.29 25.35
N LEU A 13 30.69 8.21 25.43
CA LEU A 13 31.12 7.44 24.24
C LEU A 13 29.91 6.84 23.50
N ALA A 14 28.92 6.33 24.21
CA ALA A 14 27.68 5.80 23.60
C ALA A 14 26.88 6.88 22.87
N LEU A 15 26.77 8.08 23.46
CA LEU A 15 26.11 9.22 22.83
C LEU A 15 26.85 9.71 21.58
N ILE A 16 28.20 9.78 21.62
CA ILE A 16 29.02 10.15 20.45
C ILE A 16 28.86 9.10 19.34
N ALA A 17 28.91 7.82 19.68
CA ALA A 17 28.72 6.74 18.71
C ALA A 17 27.30 6.76 18.11
N TRP A 18 26.28 7.03 18.91
CA TRP A 18 24.91 7.18 18.46
C TRP A 18 24.74 8.39 17.53
N ALA A 19 25.26 9.55 17.91
CA ALA A 19 25.21 10.77 17.11
C ALA A 19 25.99 10.61 15.78
N GLY A 20 27.18 9.99 15.82
CA GLY A 20 27.96 9.68 14.62
C GLY A 20 27.22 8.73 13.67
N ARG A 21 26.61 7.66 14.21
CA ARG A 21 25.78 6.73 13.44
C ARG A 21 24.55 7.40 12.85
N TRP A 22 23.90 8.29 13.61
CA TRP A 22 22.76 9.07 13.14
C TRP A 22 23.16 10.03 12.01
N ALA A 23 24.24 10.78 12.18
CA ALA A 23 24.77 11.71 11.16
C ALA A 23 25.17 10.95 9.88
N TYR A 24 25.88 9.83 10.01
CA TYR A 24 26.24 8.94 8.90
C TYR A 24 25.02 8.46 8.12
N ARG A 25 24.01 7.91 8.83
CA ARG A 25 22.76 7.44 8.21
C ARG A 25 22.02 8.56 7.49
N ARG A 26 21.95 9.74 8.12
CA ARG A 26 21.29 10.92 7.55
C ARG A 26 22.02 11.41 6.30
N HIS A 27 23.35 11.44 6.33
CA HIS A 27 24.17 11.83 5.17
C HIS A 27 23.97 10.82 4.03
N HIS A 28 24.04 9.53 4.32
CA HIS A 28 23.89 8.48 3.33
C HIS A 28 22.50 8.48 2.69
N TYR A 29 21.44 8.68 3.49
CA TYR A 29 20.09 8.86 3.00
C TYR A 29 19.97 10.08 2.06
N ARG A 30 20.48 11.23 2.48
CA ARG A 30 20.45 12.46 1.65
C ARG A 30 21.19 12.28 0.35
N SER A 31 22.35 11.65 0.38
CA SER A 31 23.15 11.35 -0.81
C SER A 31 22.41 10.41 -1.76
N ALA A 32 21.75 9.38 -1.25
CA ALA A 32 20.93 8.47 -2.06
C ALA A 32 19.74 9.19 -2.71
N MET A 33 19.04 10.05 -1.95
CA MET A 33 17.89 10.80 -2.47
C MET A 33 18.26 11.93 -3.42
N ALA A 34 19.52 12.38 -3.43
CA ALA A 34 20.03 13.39 -4.36
C ALA A 34 20.45 12.80 -5.71
N GLN A 35 20.54 11.48 -5.84
CA GLN A 35 20.82 10.84 -7.12
C GLN A 35 19.65 11.01 -8.09
N PRO A 36 19.88 11.22 -9.38
CA PRO A 36 18.81 11.20 -10.36
C PRO A 36 18.10 9.85 -10.37
N PHE A 37 16.82 9.86 -10.74
CA PHE A 37 16.08 8.61 -10.91
C PHE A 37 16.71 7.82 -12.08
N PRO A 38 17.06 6.53 -11.89
CA PRO A 38 17.74 5.75 -12.91
C PRO A 38 16.92 5.60 -14.19
N ASP A 39 17.53 5.83 -15.35
CA ASP A 39 16.85 5.68 -16.66
C ASP A 39 16.29 4.28 -16.87
N ALA A 40 17.01 3.25 -16.43
CA ALA A 40 16.52 1.87 -16.50
C ALA A 40 15.21 1.67 -15.74
N TRP A 41 15.07 2.27 -14.56
CA TRP A 41 13.83 2.21 -13.78
C TRP A 41 12.71 3.01 -14.45
N GLN A 42 13.04 4.16 -15.04
CA GLN A 42 12.06 4.93 -15.81
C GLN A 42 11.52 4.13 -16.99
N GLN A 43 12.36 3.43 -17.72
CA GLN A 43 11.95 2.56 -18.82
C GLN A 43 11.07 1.38 -18.35
N MET A 44 11.40 0.80 -17.19
CA MET A 44 10.53 -0.21 -16.56
C MET A 44 9.13 0.34 -16.27
N LEU A 45 9.05 1.55 -15.71
CA LEU A 45 7.76 2.19 -15.41
C LEU A 45 6.95 2.49 -16.68
N ILE A 46 7.60 2.98 -17.74
CA ILE A 46 6.95 3.23 -19.04
C ILE A 46 6.35 1.94 -19.61
N THR A 47 7.09 0.83 -19.47
CA THR A 47 6.68 -0.46 -20.04
C THR A 47 5.63 -1.19 -19.20
N ARG A 48 5.75 -1.10 -17.86
CA ARG A 48 4.99 -1.94 -16.94
C ARG A 48 3.84 -1.23 -16.24
N LEU A 49 3.87 0.09 -16.13
CA LEU A 49 2.84 0.88 -15.45
C LEU A 49 2.16 1.85 -16.42
N PRO A 50 1.06 1.46 -17.08
CA PRO A 50 0.44 2.26 -18.16
C PRO A 50 0.05 3.67 -17.76
N VAL A 51 -0.26 3.90 -16.47
CA VAL A 51 -0.63 5.21 -15.93
C VAL A 51 0.58 6.16 -15.84
N TYR A 52 1.80 5.63 -15.74
CA TYR A 52 3.00 6.44 -15.52
C TYR A 52 3.23 7.50 -16.61
N GLU A 53 3.10 7.14 -17.87
CA GLU A 53 3.30 8.10 -18.97
C GLU A 53 2.28 9.25 -18.98
N ARG A 54 1.09 9.01 -18.43
CA ARG A 54 -0.03 9.96 -18.42
C ARG A 54 -0.04 10.86 -17.20
N LEU A 55 0.77 10.56 -16.18
CA LEU A 55 0.90 11.42 -15.01
C LEU A 55 1.44 12.80 -15.43
N PRO A 56 0.93 13.90 -14.86
CA PRO A 56 1.55 15.21 -14.96
C PRO A 56 3.01 15.18 -14.51
N ALA A 57 3.85 16.03 -15.09
CA ALA A 57 5.30 16.04 -14.80
C ALA A 57 5.61 16.15 -13.30
N ALA A 58 4.88 16.99 -12.58
CA ALA A 58 5.05 17.14 -11.13
C ALA A 58 4.77 15.84 -10.36
N LEU A 59 3.70 15.12 -10.72
CA LEU A 59 3.37 13.84 -10.09
C LEU A 59 4.34 12.72 -10.50
N LYS A 60 4.91 12.75 -11.72
CA LYS A 60 6.00 11.85 -12.11
C LYS A 60 7.22 12.03 -11.23
N GLN A 61 7.64 13.27 -11.02
CA GLN A 61 8.79 13.59 -10.16
C GLN A 61 8.53 13.17 -8.70
N GLU A 62 7.33 13.43 -8.19
CA GLU A 62 6.94 13.01 -6.85
C GLU A 62 6.94 11.49 -6.72
N LEU A 63 6.38 10.77 -7.71
CA LEU A 63 6.38 9.31 -7.74
C LEU A 63 7.80 8.75 -7.74
N GLN A 64 8.68 9.28 -8.59
CA GLN A 64 10.09 8.88 -8.66
C GLN A 64 10.79 9.06 -7.30
N ALA A 65 10.58 10.21 -6.65
CA ALA A 65 11.15 10.47 -5.32
C ALA A 65 10.59 9.50 -4.24
N HIS A 66 9.29 9.18 -4.31
CA HIS A 66 8.69 8.20 -3.42
C HIS A 66 9.23 6.78 -3.67
N ILE A 67 9.40 6.36 -4.92
CA ILE A 67 10.00 5.07 -5.29
C ILE A 67 11.43 4.97 -4.74
N GLN A 68 12.28 5.98 -4.95
CA GLN A 68 13.65 5.99 -4.42
C GLN A 68 13.65 5.85 -2.89
N HIS A 69 12.80 6.62 -2.20
CA HIS A 69 12.66 6.51 -0.75
C HIS A 69 12.19 5.12 -0.31
N PHE A 70 11.19 4.57 -1.01
CA PHE A 70 10.62 3.25 -0.72
C PHE A 70 11.70 2.16 -0.86
N LEU A 71 12.41 2.13 -1.99
CA LEU A 71 13.47 1.15 -2.25
C LEU A 71 14.67 1.29 -1.31
N TYR A 72 14.94 2.49 -0.80
CA TYR A 72 15.97 2.72 0.21
C TYR A 72 15.57 2.21 1.60
N THR A 73 14.29 2.31 1.95
CA THR A 73 13.82 2.06 3.33
C THR A 73 13.18 0.70 3.53
N LYS A 74 12.68 0.05 2.45
CA LYS A 74 12.01 -1.25 2.54
C LYS A 74 12.95 -2.39 2.15
N GLN A 75 12.72 -3.56 2.75
CA GLN A 75 13.46 -4.78 2.48
C GLN A 75 12.58 -5.75 1.70
N PHE A 76 13.05 -6.19 0.54
CA PHE A 76 12.36 -7.20 -0.25
C PHE A 76 12.98 -8.57 0.01
N VAL A 77 12.14 -9.58 0.19
CA VAL A 77 12.54 -10.95 0.47
C VAL A 77 11.82 -11.88 -0.51
N GLY A 78 12.57 -12.54 -1.36
CA GLY A 78 12.03 -13.60 -2.22
C GLY A 78 11.79 -14.89 -1.42
N CYS A 79 10.62 -15.45 -1.59
CA CYS A 79 10.20 -16.68 -0.92
C CYS A 79 9.94 -17.78 -1.98
N ASN A 80 10.15 -19.04 -1.59
CA ASN A 80 9.90 -20.20 -2.46
C ASN A 80 10.58 -20.11 -3.83
N GLY A 81 11.80 -19.58 -3.88
CA GLY A 81 12.58 -19.47 -5.12
C GLY A 81 12.26 -18.25 -5.98
N GLN A 82 11.47 -17.29 -5.47
CA GLN A 82 11.24 -16.02 -6.16
C GLN A 82 12.50 -15.15 -6.15
N ASP A 83 13.00 -14.81 -7.32
CA ASP A 83 14.09 -13.85 -7.46
C ASP A 83 13.59 -12.42 -7.30
N ILE A 84 14.31 -11.64 -6.51
CA ILE A 84 14.02 -10.21 -6.31
C ILE A 84 14.90 -9.39 -7.27
N THR A 85 14.38 -9.22 -8.48
CA THR A 85 14.99 -8.36 -9.51
C THR A 85 14.67 -6.89 -9.27
N ASP A 86 15.34 -5.99 -9.99
CA ASP A 86 14.98 -4.57 -9.98
C ASP A 86 13.56 -4.35 -10.51
N GLU A 87 13.10 -5.15 -11.48
CA GLU A 87 11.72 -5.10 -11.96
C GLU A 87 10.71 -5.37 -10.85
N VAL A 88 10.87 -6.46 -10.11
CA VAL A 88 10.01 -6.80 -8.95
C VAL A 88 9.95 -5.64 -7.96
N ARG A 89 11.12 -5.08 -7.62
CA ARG A 89 11.23 -4.00 -6.63
C ARG A 89 10.60 -2.70 -7.11
N VAL A 90 10.93 -2.27 -8.33
CA VAL A 90 10.52 -0.98 -8.90
C VAL A 90 9.02 -0.95 -9.14
N VAL A 91 8.45 -2.03 -9.67
CA VAL A 91 7.03 -2.10 -9.98
C VAL A 91 6.18 -2.08 -8.72
N ILE A 92 6.48 -2.95 -7.75
CA ILE A 92 5.75 -2.98 -6.46
C ILE A 92 5.87 -1.61 -5.76
N ALA A 93 7.07 -1.01 -5.76
CA ALA A 93 7.27 0.31 -5.18
C ALA A 93 6.45 1.39 -5.90
N ALA A 94 6.35 1.32 -7.24
CA ALA A 94 5.62 2.30 -8.03
C ALA A 94 4.10 2.24 -7.75
N GLU A 95 3.50 1.06 -7.79
CA GLU A 95 2.07 0.89 -7.50
C GLU A 95 1.75 1.29 -6.04
N ALA A 96 2.56 0.86 -5.07
CA ALA A 96 2.42 1.28 -3.69
C ALA A 96 2.50 2.82 -3.53
N CYS A 97 3.43 3.46 -4.24
CA CYS A 97 3.65 4.90 -4.15
C CYS A 97 2.59 5.73 -4.89
N LEU A 98 1.80 5.15 -5.82
CA LEU A 98 0.64 5.83 -6.39
C LEU A 98 -0.36 6.25 -5.31
N LEU A 99 -0.56 5.44 -4.28
CA LEU A 99 -1.51 5.69 -3.20
C LEU A 99 -1.12 6.86 -2.28
N ILE A 100 0.12 7.31 -2.33
CA ILE A 100 0.63 8.38 -1.47
C ILE A 100 1.01 9.65 -2.22
N LEU A 101 0.69 9.72 -3.51
CA LEU A 101 0.89 10.92 -4.31
C LEU A 101 0.02 12.07 -3.82
N ASN A 102 0.51 13.31 -3.98
CA ASN A 102 -0.20 14.57 -3.74
C ASN A 102 -0.85 14.69 -2.34
N ARG A 103 -0.37 13.91 -1.37
CA ARG A 103 -0.89 13.92 0.00
C ARG A 103 0.23 13.86 1.04
N ALA A 104 -0.05 14.41 2.23
CA ALA A 104 0.81 14.16 3.38
C ALA A 104 0.74 12.67 3.74
N SER A 105 1.88 12.00 3.77
CA SER A 105 1.98 10.57 4.06
C SER A 105 3.16 10.29 4.96
N THR A 106 3.03 9.29 5.81
CA THR A 106 4.14 8.72 6.59
C THR A 106 5.08 7.86 5.71
N ARG A 107 4.76 7.71 4.41
CA ARG A 107 5.51 6.85 3.46
C ARG A 107 5.65 5.42 3.98
N TYR A 108 4.56 4.89 4.54
CA TYR A 108 4.53 3.54 5.11
C TYR A 108 5.62 3.31 6.17
N LYS A 109 5.75 4.25 7.13
CA LYS A 109 6.84 4.22 8.15
C LYS A 109 6.90 2.94 8.96
N ASN A 110 5.75 2.30 9.19
CA ASN A 110 5.63 1.07 9.97
C ASN A 110 5.95 -0.18 9.14
N LEU A 111 5.84 -0.10 7.80
CA LEU A 111 6.20 -1.19 6.89
C LEU A 111 7.72 -1.29 6.76
N ARG A 112 8.25 -2.51 6.93
CA ARG A 112 9.68 -2.78 6.77
C ARG A 112 9.96 -3.86 5.73
N TRP A 113 9.15 -4.91 5.67
CA TRP A 113 9.41 -6.11 4.89
C TRP A 113 8.34 -6.33 3.83
N ILE A 114 8.77 -6.69 2.62
CA ILE A 114 7.90 -7.09 1.52
C ILE A 114 8.36 -8.48 1.10
N TYR A 115 7.52 -9.47 1.38
CA TYR A 115 7.74 -10.86 1.02
C TYR A 115 7.08 -11.13 -0.32
N VAL A 116 7.83 -11.62 -1.29
CA VAL A 116 7.32 -11.91 -2.62
C VAL A 116 7.44 -13.41 -2.88
N TYR A 117 6.33 -14.03 -3.20
CA TYR A 117 6.22 -15.43 -3.60
C TYR A 117 6.01 -15.52 -5.11
N PRO A 118 6.42 -16.61 -5.80
CA PRO A 118 6.25 -16.72 -7.26
C PRO A 118 4.77 -16.76 -7.67
N SER A 119 3.92 -17.39 -6.86
CA SER A 119 2.49 -17.54 -7.14
C SER A 119 1.67 -17.57 -5.85
N THR A 120 0.36 -17.39 -6.03
CA THR A 120 -0.62 -17.55 -4.94
C THR A 120 -0.49 -18.92 -4.31
N PHE A 121 -0.40 -18.95 -2.99
CA PHE A 121 -0.37 -20.20 -2.21
C PHE A 121 -1.47 -20.21 -1.16
N ILE A 122 -1.92 -21.42 -0.82
CA ILE A 122 -2.88 -21.63 0.27
C ILE A 122 -2.07 -21.77 1.55
N ALA A 123 -2.05 -20.75 2.40
CA ALA A 123 -1.50 -20.91 3.73
C ALA A 123 -2.52 -21.64 4.60
N LYS A 124 -2.08 -22.74 5.19
CA LYS A 124 -2.85 -23.37 6.27
C LYS A 124 -2.68 -22.51 7.52
N ARG A 125 -3.72 -21.81 7.91
CA ARG A 125 -3.76 -21.10 9.18
C ARG A 125 -4.41 -22.01 10.20
N GLU A 126 -3.64 -22.45 11.19
CA GLU A 126 -4.20 -23.02 12.40
C GLU A 126 -4.77 -21.86 13.24
N GLN A 127 -6.08 -21.67 13.19
CA GLN A 127 -6.76 -20.80 14.13
C GLN A 127 -7.24 -21.65 15.30
N GLN A 128 -6.68 -21.40 16.46
CA GLN A 128 -7.15 -21.95 17.71
C GLN A 128 -8.23 -21.00 18.25
N ASP A 129 -9.48 -21.49 18.36
CA ASP A 129 -10.53 -20.71 18.98
C ASP A 129 -10.36 -20.64 20.52
N ALA A 130 -11.20 -19.83 21.19
CA ALA A 130 -11.15 -19.66 22.64
C ALA A 130 -11.42 -20.97 23.42
N TYR A 131 -11.84 -22.04 22.75
CA TYR A 131 -12.11 -23.36 23.31
C TYR A 131 -11.06 -24.41 22.93
N GLY A 132 -9.96 -24.00 22.27
CA GLY A 132 -8.85 -24.89 21.91
C GLY A 132 -9.12 -25.77 20.68
N VAL A 133 -10.19 -25.51 19.91
CA VAL A 133 -10.48 -26.22 18.66
C VAL A 133 -9.65 -25.62 17.54
N VAL A 134 -8.77 -26.43 16.95
CA VAL A 134 -7.95 -26.04 15.79
C VAL A 134 -8.80 -26.18 14.53
N SER A 135 -9.20 -25.07 13.93
CA SER A 135 -9.83 -25.06 12.61
C SER A 135 -8.83 -24.69 11.54
N GLU A 136 -8.64 -25.54 10.52
CA GLU A 136 -7.87 -25.22 9.34
C GLU A 136 -8.71 -24.30 8.43
N SER A 137 -8.48 -22.98 8.48
CA SER A 137 -9.02 -22.11 7.44
C SER A 137 -8.03 -22.05 6.26
N LYS A 138 -8.47 -22.48 5.09
CA LYS A 138 -7.74 -22.33 3.84
C LYS A 138 -7.93 -20.88 3.36
N THR A 139 -7.01 -20.00 3.71
CA THR A 139 -7.02 -18.63 3.19
C THR A 139 -6.16 -18.59 1.94
N HIS A 140 -6.73 -18.18 0.81
CA HIS A 140 -5.98 -17.90 -0.40
C HIS A 140 -5.19 -16.60 -0.17
N MET A 141 -3.88 -16.71 -0.01
CA MET A 141 -3.00 -15.55 0.08
C MET A 141 -2.61 -15.09 -1.32
N LEU A 142 -3.42 -14.22 -1.91
CA LEU A 142 -3.06 -13.41 -3.08
C LEU A 142 -2.13 -12.27 -2.67
N GLY A 143 -2.44 -11.68 -1.53
CA GLY A 143 -1.70 -10.69 -0.77
C GLY A 143 -2.15 -10.75 0.69
N GLU A 144 -1.36 -10.27 1.60
CA GLU A 144 -1.71 -10.10 3.01
C GLU A 144 -0.91 -8.95 3.61
N SER A 145 -1.64 -8.00 4.22
CA SER A 145 -1.06 -6.92 4.99
C SER A 145 -1.09 -7.29 6.48
N TRP A 146 0.07 -7.39 7.08
CA TRP A 146 0.20 -7.75 8.50
C TRP A 146 0.49 -6.50 9.33
N SER A 147 -0.20 -6.35 10.47
CA SER A 147 0.05 -5.30 11.46
C SER A 147 1.49 -5.25 11.99
N ASN A 148 2.30 -6.26 11.65
CA ASN A 148 3.70 -6.42 12.10
C ASN A 148 4.74 -5.78 11.16
N GLY A 149 4.36 -4.83 10.31
CA GLY A 149 5.27 -4.16 9.37
C GLY A 149 5.71 -5.03 8.20
N ARG A 150 4.83 -5.90 7.72
CA ARG A 150 5.05 -6.84 6.62
C ARG A 150 3.92 -6.75 5.61
N VAL A 151 4.27 -6.90 4.34
CA VAL A 151 3.34 -7.15 3.23
C VAL A 151 3.79 -8.42 2.53
N ILE A 152 2.85 -9.27 2.15
CA ILE A 152 3.09 -10.49 1.38
C ILE A 152 2.39 -10.34 0.03
N LEU A 153 3.11 -10.62 -1.05
CA LEU A 153 2.60 -10.51 -2.41
C LEU A 153 2.92 -11.78 -3.20
N ALA A 154 2.02 -12.17 -4.08
CA ALA A 154 2.26 -13.19 -5.10
C ALA A 154 2.63 -12.49 -6.40
N TRP A 155 3.80 -12.80 -6.97
CA TRP A 155 4.32 -12.12 -8.16
C TRP A 155 3.42 -12.30 -9.38
N ASP A 156 2.86 -13.49 -9.58
CA ASP A 156 1.88 -13.75 -10.65
C ASP A 156 0.64 -12.84 -10.57
N SER A 157 0.23 -12.46 -9.36
CA SER A 157 -0.89 -11.55 -9.13
C SER A 157 -0.49 -10.09 -9.35
N VAL A 158 0.74 -9.71 -8.97
CA VAL A 158 1.32 -8.40 -9.29
C VAL A 158 1.42 -8.23 -10.81
N GLU A 159 1.98 -9.22 -11.53
CA GLU A 159 2.07 -9.19 -13.00
C GLU A 159 0.70 -9.06 -13.67
N ARG A 160 -0.32 -9.73 -13.14
CA ARG A 160 -1.68 -9.64 -13.67
C ARG A 160 -2.26 -8.23 -13.52
N GLY A 161 -2.11 -7.61 -12.34
CA GLY A 161 -2.56 -6.22 -12.09
C GLY A 161 -1.87 -5.23 -13.02
N MET A 162 -0.55 -5.38 -13.25
CA MET A 162 0.19 -4.56 -14.19
C MET A 162 -0.27 -4.73 -15.63
N TYR A 163 -0.47 -5.98 -16.06
CA TYR A 163 -0.89 -6.28 -17.44
C TYR A 163 -2.27 -5.70 -17.74
N ASN A 164 -3.17 -5.69 -16.78
CA ASN A 164 -4.54 -5.20 -16.93
C ASN A 164 -4.90 -4.16 -15.88
N PHE A 165 -4.30 -2.99 -15.95
CA PHE A 165 -4.60 -1.85 -15.07
C PHE A 165 -5.95 -1.19 -15.42
N SER A 166 -7.01 -2.00 -15.56
CA SER A 166 -8.35 -1.53 -15.97
C SER A 166 -9.50 -2.48 -15.59
N ASP A 167 -9.24 -3.59 -14.89
CA ASP A 167 -10.27 -4.55 -14.49
C ASP A 167 -10.82 -4.32 -13.07
N GLY A 168 -10.17 -3.47 -12.29
CA GLY A 168 -10.53 -3.14 -10.91
C GLY A 168 -9.95 -4.13 -9.90
N ARG A 169 -8.86 -4.83 -10.25
CA ARG A 169 -8.19 -5.82 -9.41
C ARG A 169 -6.68 -5.66 -9.45
N ASN A 170 -6.12 -5.15 -8.37
CA ASN A 170 -4.69 -4.92 -8.24
C ASN A 170 -4.23 -5.24 -6.82
N VAL A 171 -3.54 -6.36 -6.66
CA VAL A 171 -3.10 -6.85 -5.35
C VAL A 171 -2.16 -5.87 -4.64
N VAL A 172 -1.34 -5.11 -5.35
CA VAL A 172 -0.44 -4.13 -4.73
C VAL A 172 -1.25 -2.96 -4.18
N LEU A 173 -2.17 -2.40 -4.98
CA LEU A 173 -3.06 -1.32 -4.51
C LEU A 173 -3.90 -1.79 -3.31
N HIS A 174 -4.40 -3.02 -3.34
CA HIS A 174 -5.16 -3.65 -2.25
C HIS A 174 -4.37 -3.70 -0.95
N GLU A 175 -3.21 -4.36 -0.97
CA GLU A 175 -2.39 -4.54 0.23
C GLU A 175 -1.86 -3.22 0.79
N PHE A 176 -1.53 -2.29 -0.09
CA PHE A 176 -1.05 -0.99 0.36
C PHE A 176 -2.19 -0.05 0.80
N ALA A 177 -3.44 -0.27 0.37
CA ALA A 177 -4.60 0.35 0.99
C ALA A 177 -4.75 -0.10 2.45
N HIS A 178 -4.59 -1.39 2.75
CA HIS A 178 -4.55 -1.88 4.14
C HIS A 178 -3.41 -1.25 4.96
N GLN A 179 -2.23 -1.00 4.35
CA GLN A 179 -1.15 -0.29 5.04
C GLN A 179 -1.54 1.17 5.39
N LEU A 180 -2.36 1.82 4.57
CA LEU A 180 -2.88 3.16 4.85
C LEU A 180 -3.98 3.12 5.92
N ASP A 181 -4.84 2.12 5.89
CA ASP A 181 -5.89 1.89 6.89
C ASP A 181 -5.29 1.70 8.29
N GLN A 182 -4.17 0.97 8.36
CA GLN A 182 -3.47 0.66 9.62
C GLN A 182 -2.53 1.77 10.13
N GLU A 183 -2.46 2.94 9.50
CA GLU A 183 -1.54 4.00 9.92
C GLU A 183 -1.81 4.54 11.33
N ASP A 184 -3.05 4.50 11.80
CA ASP A 184 -3.47 4.88 13.15
C ASP A 184 -3.51 3.70 14.15
N GLY A 185 -3.28 2.48 13.68
CA GLY A 185 -3.28 1.24 14.47
C GLY A 185 -4.58 0.46 14.43
N ALA A 186 -5.62 0.96 13.75
CA ALA A 186 -6.85 0.25 13.46
C ALA A 186 -6.82 -0.33 12.04
N ALA A 187 -7.64 -1.34 11.75
CA ALA A 187 -7.87 -1.91 10.44
C ALA A 187 -9.38 -2.00 10.26
N ASP A 188 -10.02 -0.84 10.14
CA ASP A 188 -11.48 -0.71 10.18
C ASP A 188 -12.09 -0.06 8.93
N GLY A 189 -11.27 0.18 7.89
CA GLY A 189 -11.67 0.81 6.64
C GLY A 189 -11.79 2.34 6.72
N ALA A 190 -11.23 2.95 7.78
CA ALA A 190 -11.23 4.38 7.98
C ALA A 190 -9.81 4.94 8.14
N PRO A 191 -9.05 5.10 7.05
CA PRO A 191 -7.67 5.57 7.11
C PRO A 191 -7.57 6.98 7.69
N LEU A 192 -6.36 7.43 8.06
CA LEU A 192 -6.13 8.76 8.60
C LEU A 192 -6.65 9.87 7.67
N LEU A 193 -7.70 10.56 8.09
CA LEU A 193 -8.32 11.66 7.37
C LEU A 193 -7.87 13.01 7.93
N TYR A 194 -8.00 14.07 7.12
CA TYR A 194 -7.43 15.38 7.43
C TYR A 194 -8.23 16.19 8.46
N THR A 195 -9.54 15.98 8.56
CA THR A 195 -10.44 16.76 9.41
C THR A 195 -11.53 15.88 10.03
N ARG A 196 -12.14 16.39 11.12
CA ARG A 196 -13.29 15.72 11.74
C ARG A 196 -14.47 15.57 10.78
N ASP A 197 -14.73 16.58 9.96
CA ASP A 197 -15.82 16.54 8.97
C ASP A 197 -15.56 15.48 7.91
N SER A 198 -14.29 15.28 7.51
CA SER A 198 -13.91 14.20 6.59
C SER A 198 -14.24 12.83 7.18
N TYR A 199 -14.04 12.60 8.48
CA TYR A 199 -14.42 11.34 9.14
C TYR A 199 -15.94 11.13 9.15
N GLN A 200 -16.73 12.18 9.34
CA GLN A 200 -18.20 12.07 9.34
C GLN A 200 -18.71 11.71 7.92
N ILE A 201 -18.21 12.41 6.90
CA ILE A 201 -18.56 12.14 5.50
C ILE A 201 -18.13 10.71 5.13
N TRP A 202 -16.91 10.32 5.49
CA TRP A 202 -16.39 8.99 5.23
C TRP A 202 -17.26 7.90 5.86
N ALA A 203 -17.52 8.01 7.16
CA ALA A 203 -18.34 7.05 7.87
C ALA A 203 -19.74 6.91 7.24
N GLN A 204 -20.37 8.03 6.87
CA GLN A 204 -21.69 8.01 6.23
C GLN A 204 -21.65 7.32 4.86
N VAL A 205 -20.75 7.77 3.97
CA VAL A 205 -20.67 7.27 2.58
C VAL A 205 -20.24 5.80 2.56
N PHE A 206 -19.17 5.46 3.28
CA PHE A 206 -18.64 4.10 3.28
C PHE A 206 -19.61 3.09 3.91
N SER A 207 -20.26 3.43 5.04
CA SER A 207 -21.25 2.52 5.66
C SER A 207 -22.47 2.31 4.76
N GLN A 208 -22.93 3.38 4.08
CA GLN A 208 -24.05 3.27 3.16
C GLN A 208 -23.72 2.38 1.96
N GLU A 209 -22.60 2.63 1.30
CA GLU A 209 -22.17 1.86 0.12
C GLU A 209 -21.83 0.40 0.47
N PHE A 210 -21.20 0.15 1.61
CA PHE A 210 -20.93 -1.18 2.11
C PHE A 210 -22.21 -1.98 2.35
N THR A 211 -23.18 -1.38 3.05
CA THR A 211 -24.49 -2.01 3.31
C THR A 211 -25.28 -2.28 2.02
N GLN A 212 -25.21 -1.33 1.06
CA GLN A 212 -25.86 -1.51 -0.25
C GLN A 212 -25.20 -2.65 -1.05
N LEU A 213 -23.86 -2.76 -1.02
CA LEU A 213 -23.14 -3.87 -1.63
C LEU A 213 -23.59 -5.20 -1.06
N GLN A 214 -23.59 -5.34 0.26
CA GLN A 214 -24.03 -6.56 0.93
C GLN A 214 -25.48 -6.94 0.57
N ALA A 215 -26.40 -5.97 0.64
CA ALA A 215 -27.81 -6.19 0.31
C ALA A 215 -28.00 -6.59 -1.16
N LYS A 216 -27.22 -6.01 -2.08
CA LYS A 216 -27.26 -6.34 -3.51
C LYS A 216 -26.78 -7.75 -3.78
N LEU A 217 -25.66 -8.15 -3.19
CA LEU A 217 -25.09 -9.49 -3.33
C LEU A 217 -26.01 -10.57 -2.72
N ALA A 218 -26.62 -10.30 -1.56
CA ALA A 218 -27.57 -11.19 -0.94
C ALA A 218 -28.82 -11.49 -1.81
N ARG A 219 -29.15 -10.58 -2.76
CA ARG A 219 -30.23 -10.75 -3.76
C ARG A 219 -29.74 -11.35 -5.08
N GLY A 220 -28.47 -11.80 -5.16
CA GLY A 220 -27.87 -12.34 -6.38
C GLY A 220 -27.56 -11.27 -7.45
N GLY A 221 -27.51 -9.99 -7.07
CA GLY A 221 -27.24 -8.88 -8.00
C GLY A 221 -25.76 -8.71 -8.30
N ASN A 222 -25.43 -8.32 -9.53
CA ASN A 222 -24.06 -7.98 -9.93
C ASN A 222 -23.68 -6.56 -9.53
N SER A 223 -22.47 -6.36 -9.03
CA SER A 223 -21.92 -5.06 -8.65
C SER A 223 -20.68 -4.71 -9.47
N LEU A 224 -20.40 -3.39 -9.59
CA LEU A 224 -19.14 -2.88 -10.09
C LEU A 224 -18.02 -3.11 -9.06
N ILE A 225 -18.36 -2.98 -7.77
CA ILE A 225 -17.47 -3.28 -6.64
C ILE A 225 -17.40 -4.80 -6.51
N ASP A 226 -16.19 -5.35 -6.44
CA ASP A 226 -15.97 -6.79 -6.26
C ASP A 226 -16.65 -7.29 -4.97
N SER A 227 -17.19 -8.50 -5.03
CA SER A 227 -17.88 -9.14 -3.91
C SER A 227 -17.01 -9.32 -2.67
N TYR A 228 -15.70 -9.40 -2.84
CA TYR A 228 -14.75 -9.50 -1.74
C TYR A 228 -14.81 -8.29 -0.80
N GLY A 229 -15.10 -7.09 -1.34
CA GLY A 229 -15.34 -5.89 -0.56
C GLY A 229 -16.55 -5.96 0.41
N ALA A 230 -17.43 -6.93 0.27
CA ALA A 230 -18.55 -7.12 1.21
C ALA A 230 -18.16 -7.90 2.48
N THR A 231 -16.93 -8.38 2.59
CA THR A 231 -16.43 -9.21 3.70
C THR A 231 -16.40 -8.43 5.03
N ASN A 232 -15.76 -7.27 5.02
CA ASN A 232 -15.66 -6.35 6.16
C ASN A 232 -15.28 -4.94 5.66
N PRO A 233 -15.34 -3.89 6.52
CA PRO A 233 -15.04 -2.53 6.11
C PRO A 233 -13.59 -2.31 5.61
N ALA A 234 -12.60 -3.00 6.14
CA ALA A 234 -11.21 -2.89 5.69
C ALA A 234 -11.04 -3.43 4.26
N GLU A 235 -11.64 -4.59 3.95
CA GLU A 235 -11.67 -5.14 2.59
C GLU A 235 -12.47 -4.25 1.63
N PHE A 236 -13.55 -3.65 2.12
CA PHE A 236 -14.31 -2.68 1.31
C PHE A 236 -13.44 -1.51 0.90
N PHE A 237 -12.68 -0.91 1.84
CA PHE A 237 -11.78 0.18 1.53
C PHE A 237 -10.69 -0.24 0.53
N ALA A 238 -10.08 -1.41 0.69
CA ALA A 238 -9.07 -1.90 -0.23
C ALA A 238 -9.63 -2.11 -1.65
N VAL A 239 -10.76 -2.81 -1.79
CA VAL A 239 -11.41 -3.08 -3.07
C VAL A 239 -11.88 -1.80 -3.78
N VAL A 240 -12.44 -0.84 -3.05
CA VAL A 240 -12.85 0.44 -3.68
C VAL A 240 -11.66 1.33 -4.01
N THR A 241 -10.51 1.16 -3.36
CA THR A 241 -9.25 1.78 -3.75
C THR A 241 -8.76 1.24 -5.10
N GLU A 242 -8.76 -0.08 -5.30
CA GLU A 242 -8.44 -0.68 -6.59
C GLU A 242 -9.35 -0.11 -7.70
N LEU A 243 -10.66 -0.12 -7.45
CA LEU A 243 -11.66 0.39 -8.38
C LEU A 243 -11.45 1.88 -8.70
N PHE A 244 -11.09 2.69 -7.71
CA PHE A 244 -10.83 4.13 -7.86
C PHE A 244 -9.66 4.41 -8.81
N TYR A 245 -8.57 3.65 -8.71
CA TYR A 245 -7.40 3.83 -9.56
C TYR A 245 -7.57 3.23 -10.95
N GLU A 246 -8.23 2.09 -11.07
CA GLU A 246 -8.30 1.35 -12.32
C GLU A 246 -9.55 1.62 -13.15
N ARG A 247 -10.69 1.94 -12.50
CA ARG A 247 -11.98 2.18 -13.19
C ARG A 247 -12.66 3.48 -12.72
N PRO A 248 -11.93 4.62 -12.64
CA PRO A 248 -12.45 5.85 -12.05
C PRO A 248 -13.70 6.39 -12.73
N ALA A 249 -13.77 6.38 -14.06
CA ALA A 249 -14.94 6.85 -14.80
C ALA A 249 -16.20 6.05 -14.48
N GLN A 250 -16.07 4.72 -14.37
CA GLN A 250 -17.19 3.85 -14.02
C GLN A 250 -17.61 4.03 -12.57
N MET A 251 -16.64 4.19 -11.66
CA MET A 251 -16.88 4.46 -10.26
C MET A 251 -17.59 5.80 -10.08
N ARG A 252 -17.11 6.87 -10.69
CA ARG A 252 -17.73 8.20 -10.67
C ARG A 252 -19.18 8.15 -11.13
N LYS A 253 -19.46 7.38 -12.20
CA LYS A 253 -20.81 7.25 -12.75
C LYS A 253 -21.77 6.48 -11.85
N ARG A 254 -21.31 5.42 -11.19
CA ARG A 254 -22.18 4.49 -10.44
C ARG A 254 -22.17 4.71 -8.93
N HIS A 255 -21.09 5.29 -8.39
CA HIS A 255 -20.84 5.52 -6.97
C HIS A 255 -20.22 6.92 -6.77
N PRO A 256 -20.93 8.02 -7.17
CA PRO A 256 -20.35 9.37 -7.23
C PRO A 256 -19.88 9.87 -5.87
N GLU A 257 -20.62 9.62 -4.79
CA GLU A 257 -20.24 10.08 -3.44
C GLU A 257 -19.02 9.30 -2.91
N LEU A 258 -18.94 8.01 -3.18
CA LEU A 258 -17.78 7.18 -2.83
C LEU A 258 -16.54 7.64 -3.62
N PHE A 259 -16.69 7.90 -4.93
CA PHE A 259 -15.62 8.47 -5.74
C PHE A 259 -15.11 9.80 -5.17
N LYS A 260 -16.02 10.71 -4.80
CA LYS A 260 -15.68 12.01 -4.22
C LYS A 260 -14.97 11.88 -2.86
N ALA A 261 -15.40 10.95 -2.01
CA ALA A 261 -14.74 10.68 -0.75
C ALA A 261 -13.29 10.21 -0.95
N LEU A 262 -13.06 9.26 -1.87
CA LEU A 262 -11.72 8.79 -2.21
C LEU A 262 -10.87 9.87 -2.91
N GLN A 263 -11.45 10.67 -3.81
CA GLN A 263 -10.79 11.81 -4.43
C GLN A 263 -10.31 12.82 -3.38
N GLY A 264 -11.13 13.10 -2.37
CA GLY A 264 -10.75 13.96 -1.24
C GLY A 264 -9.63 13.37 -0.40
N TYR A 265 -9.67 12.06 -0.16
CA TYR A 265 -8.64 11.34 0.60
C TYR A 265 -7.30 11.25 -0.14
N TYR A 266 -7.32 10.77 -1.39
CA TYR A 266 -6.10 10.61 -2.21
C TYR A 266 -5.62 11.94 -2.81
N ARG A 267 -6.47 12.99 -2.85
CA ARG A 267 -6.18 14.30 -3.47
C ARG A 267 -5.78 14.19 -4.94
N LEU A 268 -6.34 13.22 -5.61
CA LEU A 268 -6.06 12.88 -7.00
C LEU A 268 -7.35 12.63 -7.77
N ASP A 269 -7.29 12.79 -9.07
CA ASP A 269 -8.35 12.36 -9.99
C ASP A 269 -7.76 11.39 -11.02
N PRO A 270 -7.84 10.07 -10.78
CA PRO A 270 -7.27 9.09 -11.70
C PRO A 270 -7.95 9.05 -13.07
N GLU A 271 -9.18 9.56 -13.19
CA GLU A 271 -9.85 9.65 -14.49
C GLU A 271 -9.09 10.55 -15.48
N ALA A 272 -8.41 11.59 -14.97
CA ALA A 272 -7.58 12.45 -15.80
C ALA A 272 -6.39 11.73 -16.46
N TRP A 273 -6.05 10.53 -15.98
CA TRP A 273 -4.93 9.71 -16.47
C TRP A 273 -5.39 8.53 -17.33
N GLN A 274 -6.69 8.31 -17.46
CA GLN A 274 -7.19 7.25 -18.33
C GLN A 274 -7.14 7.68 -19.81
N LYS A 275 -7.04 6.72 -20.71
CA LYS A 275 -7.24 7.00 -22.14
C LYS A 275 -8.68 7.42 -22.36
N PRO A 276 -8.90 8.44 -23.20
CA PRO A 276 -10.24 8.77 -23.67
C PRO A 276 -10.90 7.61 -24.42
#